data_eab61c801f84ad80e84c26a968774f5c
#
_entry.id   eab61c801f84ad80e84c26a968774f5c
#
_cell.length_a   1.000
_cell.length_b   1.000
_cell.length_c   1.000
_cell.angle_alpha   90.00
_cell.angle_beta   90.00
_cell.angle_gamma   90.00
#
_symmetry.space_group_name_H-M   'P 1'
#
loop_
_entity.id
_entity.type
_entity.pdbx_description
1 polymer ?
#
loop_
_entity_poly.entity_id
_entity_poly.type
_entity_poly.pdbx_seq_one_letter_code
_entity_poly.pdbx_strand_id
1 'polypeptide(L)'
;MKAVDDHTLEVTLSEPVPYFYKLLVHPSTSPVPKAAIEKFGEKWTQPGNIVTNGAYTLKDWVVNERIVLERSPTYWNNAKTVINQVTYLPIASEVTDVNRYRSGEIDMTYNNMPIELFQKLKKEIPNEVHVDPYLCTYYYEINNQKPPFNDVRVRTALKLGMDRDIIVNKVKAQGDMPAYGYTPPYTDGAKLTQPEWFGWSQEKRNEEAKKLLAEAGYTADKPLTINLLYNTSDLHKKLAIAASSLWKKNIGVNVKLVNQEWKTFLDTRHQGTFDVARAGWCADYNEPTSFLNTMLSNSSMNTAHYKSPAFDSIMAETLKATDEAQRTALYTKAEQQLDKDSAIVPVYYYVNARLVKPWVGGYTGKDPLDNTYTRNMYIVKH
;
A
#
# COMPACT_ATOMS: atom_id res chain seq x y z
N MET A 1 19.98 -4.63 -21.95
CA MET A 1 20.14 -6.06 -21.60
C MET A 1 20.71 -6.80 -22.80
N LYS A 2 21.62 -7.75 -22.56
CA LYS A 2 22.33 -8.53 -23.60
C LYS A 2 22.45 -9.98 -23.13
N ALA A 3 21.97 -10.94 -23.92
CA ALA A 3 22.33 -12.34 -23.74
C ALA A 3 23.79 -12.53 -24.25
N VAL A 4 24.70 -12.86 -23.35
CA VAL A 4 26.12 -13.09 -23.68
C VAL A 4 26.27 -14.49 -24.23
N ASP A 5 25.59 -15.46 -23.63
CA ASP A 5 25.49 -16.86 -24.04
C ASP A 5 24.14 -17.43 -23.54
N ASP A 6 23.93 -18.74 -23.68
CA ASP A 6 22.68 -19.44 -23.31
C ASP A 6 22.38 -19.42 -21.82
N HIS A 7 23.32 -19.04 -20.96
CA HIS A 7 23.22 -19.06 -19.52
C HIS A 7 23.53 -17.72 -18.85
N THR A 8 23.97 -16.71 -19.60
CA THR A 8 24.46 -15.44 -19.08
C THR A 8 23.68 -14.28 -19.67
N LEU A 9 22.99 -13.54 -18.77
CA LEU A 9 22.32 -12.28 -19.09
C LEU A 9 23.11 -11.12 -18.47
N GLU A 10 23.56 -10.18 -19.28
CA GLU A 10 24.16 -8.93 -18.83
C GLU A 10 23.14 -7.81 -18.83
N VAL A 11 23.01 -7.13 -17.69
CA VAL A 11 22.15 -5.97 -17.53
C VAL A 11 22.99 -4.73 -17.26
N THR A 12 22.96 -3.79 -18.19
CA THR A 12 23.60 -2.47 -18.04
C THR A 12 22.53 -1.45 -17.64
N LEU A 13 22.74 -0.78 -16.51
CA LEU A 13 21.86 0.28 -16.03
C LEU A 13 22.27 1.62 -16.65
N SER A 14 21.31 2.49 -16.95
CA SER A 14 21.56 3.84 -17.49
C SER A 14 22.16 4.77 -16.44
N GLU A 15 21.94 4.48 -15.17
CA GLU A 15 22.44 5.21 -14.01
C GLU A 15 22.68 4.25 -12.83
N PRO A 16 23.48 4.63 -11.83
CA PRO A 16 23.67 3.82 -10.64
C PRO A 16 22.35 3.62 -9.89
N VAL A 17 21.97 2.36 -9.65
CA VAL A 17 20.81 2.00 -8.81
C VAL A 17 21.31 1.01 -7.75
N PRO A 18 21.75 1.48 -6.58
CA PRO A 18 22.39 0.63 -5.56
C PRO A 18 21.50 -0.49 -5.03
N TYR A 19 20.18 -0.33 -5.16
CA TYR A 19 19.16 -1.30 -4.76
C TYR A 19 18.58 -2.10 -5.93
N PHE A 20 19.23 -2.11 -7.10
CA PHE A 20 18.70 -2.79 -8.30
C PHE A 20 18.30 -4.24 -8.06
N TYR A 21 19.09 -4.99 -7.29
CA TYR A 21 18.77 -6.38 -6.97
C TYR A 21 17.46 -6.55 -6.21
N LYS A 22 17.03 -5.55 -5.42
CA LYS A 22 15.73 -5.55 -4.72
C LYS A 22 14.54 -5.37 -5.67
N LEU A 23 14.75 -4.72 -6.81
CA LEU A 23 13.72 -4.57 -7.86
C LEU A 23 13.37 -5.91 -8.54
N LEU A 24 14.29 -6.88 -8.52
CA LEU A 24 14.11 -8.17 -9.19
C LEU A 24 13.06 -9.07 -8.53
N VAL A 25 12.54 -8.70 -7.36
CA VAL A 25 11.40 -9.40 -6.72
C VAL A 25 10.06 -9.04 -7.35
N HIS A 26 9.99 -7.91 -8.06
CA HIS A 26 8.76 -7.43 -8.67
C HIS A 26 8.38 -8.29 -9.90
N PRO A 27 7.11 -8.69 -10.06
CA PRO A 27 6.67 -9.56 -11.17
C PRO A 27 7.02 -9.04 -12.57
N SER A 28 7.12 -7.71 -12.78
CA SER A 28 7.49 -7.11 -14.06
C SER A 28 8.91 -7.46 -14.55
N THR A 29 9.76 -7.95 -13.65
CA THR A 29 11.12 -8.40 -13.98
C THR A 29 11.20 -9.90 -14.29
N SER A 30 10.08 -10.62 -14.18
CA SER A 30 10.02 -12.04 -14.49
C SER A 30 10.20 -12.27 -16.00
N PRO A 31 10.95 -13.30 -16.41
CA PRO A 31 11.08 -13.64 -17.82
C PRO A 31 9.76 -14.11 -18.42
N VAL A 32 9.48 -13.74 -19.64
CA VAL A 32 8.27 -14.12 -20.38
C VAL A 32 8.60 -14.96 -21.61
N PRO A 33 7.77 -15.95 -21.98
CA PRO A 33 8.06 -16.90 -23.06
C PRO A 33 7.78 -16.27 -24.43
N LYS A 34 8.81 -15.81 -25.14
CA LYS A 34 8.71 -15.18 -26.47
C LYS A 34 7.85 -16.00 -27.44
N ALA A 35 8.10 -17.31 -27.53
CA ALA A 35 7.37 -18.19 -28.46
C ALA A 35 5.86 -18.26 -28.19
N ALA A 36 5.44 -18.21 -26.90
CA ALA A 36 4.02 -18.20 -26.56
C ALA A 36 3.39 -16.84 -26.93
N ILE A 37 4.11 -15.73 -26.67
CA ILE A 37 3.64 -14.38 -27.01
C ILE A 37 3.47 -14.24 -28.53
N GLU A 38 4.45 -14.66 -29.32
CA GLU A 38 4.40 -14.62 -30.78
C GLU A 38 3.26 -15.49 -31.35
N LYS A 39 3.02 -16.67 -30.75
CA LYS A 39 2.00 -17.60 -31.21
C LYS A 39 0.58 -17.17 -30.85
N PHE A 40 0.36 -16.64 -29.63
CA PHE A 40 -0.98 -16.43 -29.08
C PHE A 40 -1.36 -14.94 -28.93
N GLY A 41 -0.41 -13.99 -29.15
CA GLY A 41 -0.64 -12.55 -28.96
C GLY A 41 -1.12 -12.26 -27.56
N GLU A 42 -2.15 -11.43 -27.39
CA GLU A 42 -2.73 -11.08 -26.10
C GLU A 42 -3.29 -12.26 -25.29
N LYS A 43 -3.56 -13.39 -25.94
CA LYS A 43 -4.07 -14.60 -25.29
C LYS A 43 -2.98 -15.49 -24.70
N TRP A 44 -1.70 -15.08 -24.71
CA TRP A 44 -0.60 -15.89 -24.21
C TRP A 44 -0.71 -16.19 -22.69
N THR A 45 -1.42 -15.37 -21.94
CA THR A 45 -1.65 -15.54 -20.49
C THR A 45 -2.84 -16.41 -20.13
N GLN A 46 -3.60 -16.89 -21.13
CA GLN A 46 -4.80 -17.70 -20.90
C GLN A 46 -4.44 -19.15 -20.54
N PRO A 47 -5.35 -19.88 -19.82
CA PRO A 47 -5.18 -21.30 -19.56
C PRO A 47 -4.88 -22.08 -20.85
N GLY A 48 -3.90 -22.97 -20.80
CA GLY A 48 -3.43 -23.74 -21.95
C GLY A 48 -2.43 -23.04 -22.88
N ASN A 49 -2.32 -21.73 -22.82
CA ASN A 49 -1.37 -20.93 -23.62
C ASN A 49 -0.17 -20.46 -22.81
N ILE A 50 -0.40 -20.18 -21.53
CA ILE A 50 0.65 -19.65 -20.64
C ILE A 50 1.72 -20.72 -20.39
N VAL A 51 2.98 -20.31 -20.57
CA VAL A 51 4.17 -21.10 -20.22
C VAL A 51 4.84 -20.42 -19.03
N THR A 52 5.16 -21.20 -18.01
CA THR A 52 5.78 -20.69 -16.78
C THR A 52 6.91 -21.60 -16.32
N ASN A 53 7.90 -21.03 -15.66
CA ASN A 53 8.95 -21.75 -14.94
C ASN A 53 8.69 -21.83 -13.42
N GLY A 54 7.52 -21.37 -12.96
CA GLY A 54 7.10 -21.39 -11.56
C GLY A 54 6.64 -22.76 -11.06
N ALA A 55 6.35 -22.84 -9.75
CA ALA A 55 5.93 -24.08 -9.09
C ALA A 55 4.55 -24.57 -9.51
N TYR A 56 3.74 -23.70 -10.10
CA TYR A 56 2.38 -23.98 -10.54
C TYR A 56 2.15 -23.46 -11.96
N THR A 57 1.21 -24.12 -12.66
CA THR A 57 0.71 -23.72 -13.97
C THR A 57 -0.76 -23.32 -13.84
N LEU A 58 -1.21 -22.38 -14.68
CA LEU A 58 -2.59 -21.94 -14.73
C LEU A 58 -3.45 -23.01 -15.44
N LYS A 59 -4.34 -23.65 -14.67
CA LYS A 59 -5.24 -24.68 -15.17
C LYS A 59 -6.56 -24.11 -15.68
N ASP A 60 -7.16 -23.21 -14.89
CA ASP A 60 -8.48 -22.64 -15.17
C ASP A 60 -8.54 -21.19 -14.65
N TRP A 61 -9.28 -20.35 -15.37
CA TRP A 61 -9.55 -18.97 -14.97
C TRP A 61 -10.93 -18.56 -15.44
N VAL A 62 -11.87 -18.50 -14.50
CA VAL A 62 -13.20 -17.96 -14.73
C VAL A 62 -13.29 -16.60 -14.01
N VAL A 63 -13.47 -15.54 -14.79
CA VAL A 63 -13.48 -14.16 -14.27
C VAL A 63 -14.56 -14.01 -13.20
N ASN A 64 -14.20 -13.40 -12.06
CA ASN A 64 -15.05 -13.21 -10.88
C ASN A 64 -15.54 -14.51 -10.19
N GLU A 65 -15.04 -15.66 -10.56
CA GLU A 65 -15.44 -16.94 -9.97
C GLU A 65 -14.25 -17.67 -9.33
N ARG A 66 -13.20 -17.97 -10.11
CA ARG A 66 -12.03 -18.71 -9.61
C ARG A 66 -10.81 -18.59 -10.50
N ILE A 67 -9.65 -18.80 -9.91
CA ILE A 67 -8.38 -19.10 -10.58
C ILE A 67 -7.87 -20.41 -10.00
N VAL A 68 -7.62 -21.41 -10.85
CA VAL A 68 -7.10 -22.72 -10.44
C VAL A 68 -5.69 -22.91 -10.97
N LEU A 69 -4.77 -23.18 -10.07
CA LEU A 69 -3.40 -23.54 -10.37
C LEU A 69 -3.13 -25.00 -10.06
N GLU A 70 -2.37 -25.68 -10.93
CA GLU A 70 -1.87 -27.04 -10.70
C GLU A 70 -0.36 -27.06 -10.53
N ARG A 71 0.16 -27.95 -9.69
CA ARG A 71 1.58 -28.14 -9.47
C ARG A 71 2.27 -28.51 -10.79
N SER A 72 3.33 -27.76 -11.12
CA SER A 72 4.12 -27.97 -12.32
C SER A 72 5.12 -29.13 -12.12
N PRO A 73 5.02 -30.22 -12.92
CA PRO A 73 5.99 -31.29 -12.83
C PRO A 73 7.39 -30.92 -13.33
N THR A 74 7.50 -29.84 -14.11
CA THR A 74 8.75 -29.34 -14.69
C THR A 74 9.42 -28.29 -13.85
N TYR A 75 8.80 -27.89 -12.71
CA TYR A 75 9.41 -26.93 -11.80
C TYR A 75 10.71 -27.50 -11.22
N TRP A 76 11.79 -26.72 -11.25
CA TRP A 76 13.12 -27.17 -10.83
C TRP A 76 13.15 -27.75 -9.40
N ASN A 77 12.31 -27.27 -8.49
CA ASN A 77 12.20 -27.72 -7.11
C ASN A 77 10.86 -28.43 -6.82
N ASN A 78 10.29 -29.09 -7.83
CA ASN A 78 9.00 -29.77 -7.72
C ASN A 78 8.95 -30.81 -6.59
N ALA A 79 10.08 -31.47 -6.30
CA ALA A 79 10.16 -32.46 -5.22
C ALA A 79 9.83 -31.91 -3.83
N LYS A 80 9.99 -30.60 -3.61
CA LYS A 80 9.65 -29.93 -2.35
C LYS A 80 8.26 -29.26 -2.38
N THR A 81 7.58 -29.22 -3.53
CA THR A 81 6.25 -28.65 -3.65
C THR A 81 5.23 -29.76 -3.39
N VAL A 82 4.49 -29.66 -2.29
CA VAL A 82 3.59 -30.74 -1.85
C VAL A 82 2.11 -30.50 -2.13
N ILE A 83 1.67 -29.25 -2.25
CA ILE A 83 0.29 -28.91 -2.62
C ILE A 83 0.12 -29.12 -4.13
N ASN A 84 -0.85 -29.96 -4.51
CA ASN A 84 -1.09 -30.30 -5.91
C ASN A 84 -1.94 -29.27 -6.65
N GLN A 85 -2.88 -28.63 -5.96
CA GLN A 85 -3.77 -27.64 -6.55
C GLN A 85 -3.99 -26.48 -5.58
N VAL A 86 -4.06 -25.27 -6.13
CA VAL A 86 -4.42 -24.04 -5.42
C VAL A 86 -5.59 -23.40 -6.12
N THR A 87 -6.63 -23.05 -5.37
CA THR A 87 -7.79 -22.35 -5.91
C THR A 87 -7.91 -20.99 -5.23
N TYR A 88 -7.87 -19.93 -6.01
CA TYR A 88 -8.17 -18.57 -5.57
C TYR A 88 -9.62 -18.23 -5.90
N LEU A 89 -10.36 -17.76 -4.90
CA LEU A 89 -11.74 -17.29 -5.04
C LEU A 89 -11.78 -15.77 -4.90
N PRO A 90 -12.10 -15.01 -5.96
CA PRO A 90 -12.22 -13.55 -5.90
C PRO A 90 -13.54 -13.18 -5.18
N ILE A 91 -13.45 -13.01 -3.86
CA ILE A 91 -14.60 -12.70 -2.99
C ILE A 91 -14.61 -11.20 -2.73
N ALA A 92 -15.60 -10.47 -3.23
CA ALA A 92 -15.69 -9.03 -3.10
C ALA A 92 -16.13 -8.56 -1.70
N SER A 93 -16.86 -9.39 -0.94
CA SER A 93 -17.34 -9.06 0.40
C SER A 93 -16.43 -9.64 1.47
N GLU A 94 -15.82 -8.79 2.30
CA GLU A 94 -14.98 -9.19 3.43
C GLU A 94 -15.73 -10.09 4.44
N VAL A 95 -17.03 -9.83 4.66
CA VAL A 95 -17.88 -10.67 5.54
C VAL A 95 -18.13 -12.03 4.93
N THR A 96 -18.35 -12.10 3.62
CA THR A 96 -18.53 -13.37 2.91
C THR A 96 -17.25 -14.21 2.97
N ASP A 97 -16.08 -13.59 2.85
CA ASP A 97 -14.78 -14.25 2.96
C ASP A 97 -14.63 -14.93 4.33
N VAL A 98 -14.91 -14.19 5.42
CA VAL A 98 -14.89 -14.75 6.79
C VAL A 98 -15.90 -15.87 6.95
N ASN A 99 -17.10 -15.77 6.37
CA ASN A 99 -18.12 -16.83 6.48
C ASN A 99 -17.68 -18.12 5.76
N ARG A 100 -17.09 -18.01 4.56
CA ARG A 100 -16.54 -19.16 3.83
C ARG A 100 -15.35 -19.80 4.58
N TYR A 101 -14.53 -18.99 5.22
CA TYR A 101 -13.48 -19.50 6.09
C TYR A 101 -14.07 -20.28 7.28
N ARG A 102 -15.08 -19.74 7.95
CA ARG A 102 -15.72 -20.41 9.10
C ARG A 102 -16.41 -21.71 8.72
N SER A 103 -17.01 -21.78 7.54
CA SER A 103 -17.63 -23.02 7.02
C SER A 103 -16.61 -24.08 6.58
N GLY A 104 -15.32 -23.76 6.52
CA GLY A 104 -14.28 -24.66 6.04
C GLY A 104 -14.18 -24.75 4.50
N GLU A 105 -14.84 -23.85 3.78
CA GLU A 105 -14.76 -23.78 2.32
C GLU A 105 -13.40 -23.26 1.81
N ILE A 106 -12.77 -22.38 2.61
CA ILE A 106 -11.43 -21.86 2.30
C ILE A 106 -10.48 -22.05 3.48
N ASP A 107 -9.21 -22.27 3.18
CA ASP A 107 -8.16 -22.54 4.16
C ASP A 107 -7.51 -21.26 4.68
N MET A 108 -7.55 -20.19 3.91
CA MET A 108 -6.92 -18.92 4.25
C MET A 108 -7.68 -17.77 3.59
N THR A 109 -7.90 -16.66 4.35
CA THR A 109 -8.41 -15.42 3.77
C THR A 109 -7.27 -14.61 3.17
N TYR A 110 -7.56 -13.80 2.15
CA TYR A 110 -6.60 -12.89 1.53
C TYR A 110 -7.06 -11.42 1.55
N ASN A 111 -8.35 -11.17 1.69
CA ASN A 111 -8.93 -9.84 1.83
C ASN A 111 -8.68 -9.24 3.22
N ASN A 112 -8.91 -7.93 3.34
CA ASN A 112 -8.96 -7.29 4.63
C ASN A 112 -10.02 -7.93 5.51
N MET A 113 -9.71 -8.12 6.79
CA MET A 113 -10.70 -8.63 7.75
C MET A 113 -11.69 -7.51 8.12
N PRO A 114 -13.01 -7.79 8.17
CA PRO A 114 -13.98 -6.79 8.63
C PRO A 114 -13.65 -6.29 10.04
N ILE A 115 -13.58 -4.98 10.21
CA ILE A 115 -13.19 -4.37 11.49
C ILE A 115 -14.14 -4.74 12.63
N GLU A 116 -15.41 -4.94 12.33
CA GLU A 116 -16.44 -5.32 13.31
C GLU A 116 -16.26 -6.77 13.80
N LEU A 117 -15.71 -7.65 12.97
CA LEU A 117 -15.53 -9.06 13.32
C LEU A 117 -14.17 -9.34 13.94
N PHE A 118 -13.17 -8.50 13.71
CA PHE A 118 -11.79 -8.74 14.12
C PHE A 118 -11.64 -9.06 15.60
N GLN A 119 -12.16 -8.23 16.48
CA GLN A 119 -12.03 -8.41 17.92
C GLN A 119 -12.75 -9.68 18.42
N LYS A 120 -13.87 -10.02 17.78
CA LYS A 120 -14.62 -11.26 18.07
C LYS A 120 -13.80 -12.47 17.64
N LEU A 121 -13.30 -12.49 16.40
CA LEU A 121 -12.49 -13.59 15.85
C LEU A 121 -11.20 -13.79 16.67
N LYS A 122 -10.53 -12.71 17.05
CA LYS A 122 -9.33 -12.77 17.90
C LYS A 122 -9.58 -13.40 19.27
N LYS A 123 -10.80 -13.32 19.80
CA LYS A 123 -11.21 -13.99 21.03
C LYS A 123 -11.64 -15.43 20.81
N GLU A 124 -12.41 -15.69 19.74
CA GLU A 124 -12.98 -17.02 19.45
C GLU A 124 -11.94 -18.00 18.89
N ILE A 125 -11.09 -17.53 17.98
CA ILE A 125 -10.10 -18.34 17.27
C ILE A 125 -8.70 -17.68 17.25
N PRO A 126 -8.12 -17.36 18.42
CA PRO A 126 -6.89 -16.56 18.52
C PRO A 126 -5.71 -17.15 17.75
N ASN A 127 -5.63 -18.48 17.63
CA ASN A 127 -4.54 -19.17 16.94
C ASN A 127 -4.70 -19.17 15.40
N GLU A 128 -5.86 -18.75 14.89
CA GLU A 128 -6.14 -18.65 13.46
C GLU A 128 -6.06 -17.20 12.95
N VAL A 129 -6.06 -16.22 13.86
CA VAL A 129 -5.95 -14.79 13.54
C VAL A 129 -4.48 -14.38 13.53
N HIS A 130 -3.95 -14.13 12.34
CA HIS A 130 -2.59 -13.60 12.14
C HIS A 130 -2.67 -12.10 11.89
N VAL A 131 -1.75 -11.35 12.51
CA VAL A 131 -1.59 -9.90 12.32
C VAL A 131 -0.12 -9.66 12.04
N ASP A 132 0.21 -9.49 10.79
CA ASP A 132 1.59 -9.45 10.31
C ASP A 132 1.96 -8.04 9.82
N PRO A 133 3.23 -7.61 9.92
CA PRO A 133 3.68 -6.35 9.34
C PRO A 133 3.44 -6.30 7.83
N TYR A 134 3.04 -5.11 7.34
CA TYR A 134 2.85 -4.89 5.91
C TYR A 134 3.43 -3.54 5.49
N LEU A 135 4.29 -3.55 4.49
CA LEU A 135 4.92 -2.33 3.97
C LEU A 135 3.93 -1.53 3.11
N CYS A 136 2.89 -1.04 3.77
CA CYS A 136 1.90 -0.17 3.15
C CYS A 136 1.60 1.02 4.05
N THR A 137 1.30 2.15 3.42
CA THR A 137 0.86 3.37 4.11
C THR A 137 -0.50 3.80 3.58
N TYR A 138 -1.45 4.01 4.48
CA TYR A 138 -2.70 4.69 4.19
C TYR A 138 -2.53 6.18 4.45
N TYR A 139 -2.91 6.99 3.49
CA TYR A 139 -2.81 8.44 3.60
C TYR A 139 -3.96 9.11 2.85
N TYR A 140 -4.17 10.39 3.14
CA TYR A 140 -4.92 11.26 2.27
C TYR A 140 -3.95 12.06 1.42
N GLU A 141 -4.10 11.99 0.12
CA GLU A 141 -3.41 12.88 -0.80
C GLU A 141 -4.21 14.17 -0.96
N ILE A 142 -3.49 15.25 -1.03
CA ILE A 142 -4.04 16.59 -1.25
C ILE A 142 -3.57 17.03 -2.63
N ASN A 143 -4.43 17.60 -3.45
CA ASN A 143 -4.00 18.15 -4.73
C ASN A 143 -3.16 19.41 -4.50
N ASN A 144 -1.84 19.27 -4.49
CA ASN A 144 -0.91 20.35 -4.14
C ASN A 144 -0.91 21.53 -5.10
N GLN A 145 -1.47 21.40 -6.30
CA GLN A 145 -1.52 22.46 -7.31
C GLN A 145 -2.86 23.22 -7.33
N LYS A 146 -3.89 22.67 -6.70
CA LYS A 146 -5.24 23.22 -6.72
C LYS A 146 -5.47 24.19 -5.56
N PRO A 147 -5.91 25.45 -5.79
CA PRO A 147 -6.35 26.31 -4.69
C PRO A 147 -7.54 25.70 -3.93
N PRO A 148 -7.60 25.82 -2.59
CA PRO A 148 -6.64 26.51 -1.73
C PRO A 148 -5.47 25.62 -1.23
N PHE A 149 -5.35 24.39 -1.75
CA PHE A 149 -4.38 23.41 -1.28
C PHE A 149 -2.95 23.66 -1.81
N ASN A 150 -2.77 24.58 -2.74
CA ASN A 150 -1.46 25.11 -3.12
C ASN A 150 -0.82 25.93 -1.98
N ASP A 151 -1.59 26.35 -0.97
CA ASP A 151 -1.07 26.94 0.26
C ASP A 151 -0.66 25.86 1.27
N VAL A 152 0.62 25.85 1.63
CA VAL A 152 1.17 24.87 2.59
C VAL A 152 0.50 24.94 3.97
N ARG A 153 0.05 26.14 4.39
CA ARG A 153 -0.65 26.32 5.67
C ARG A 153 -1.93 25.51 5.73
N VAL A 154 -2.70 25.49 4.63
CA VAL A 154 -3.93 24.70 4.52
C VAL A 154 -3.62 23.20 4.59
N ARG A 155 -2.60 22.74 3.87
CA ARG A 155 -2.20 21.31 3.90
C ARG A 155 -1.70 20.90 5.28
N THR A 156 -0.88 21.74 5.92
CA THR A 156 -0.36 21.50 7.28
C THR A 156 -1.51 21.42 8.28
N ALA A 157 -2.50 22.29 8.18
CA ALA A 157 -3.66 22.26 9.05
C ALA A 157 -4.46 20.96 8.91
N LEU A 158 -4.69 20.48 7.69
CA LEU A 158 -5.34 19.18 7.46
C LEU A 158 -4.53 18.02 8.04
N LYS A 159 -3.20 18.07 7.90
CA LYS A 159 -2.29 17.06 8.45
C LYS A 159 -2.32 17.03 9.98
N LEU A 160 -2.24 18.17 10.65
CA LEU A 160 -2.27 18.29 12.11
C LEU A 160 -3.64 17.97 12.71
N GLY A 161 -4.73 18.33 12.02
CA GLY A 161 -6.10 18.09 12.48
C GLY A 161 -6.53 16.62 12.43
N MET A 162 -5.74 15.74 11.78
CA MET A 162 -6.01 14.30 11.71
C MET A 162 -5.55 13.59 12.97
N ASP A 163 -6.50 13.15 13.79
CA ASP A 163 -6.23 12.32 14.97
C ASP A 163 -6.04 10.85 14.57
N ARG A 164 -4.78 10.46 14.44
CA ARG A 164 -4.37 9.12 14.01
C ARG A 164 -4.70 8.05 15.03
N ASP A 165 -4.61 8.39 16.32
CA ASP A 165 -4.87 7.45 17.41
C ASP A 165 -6.34 7.04 17.45
N ILE A 166 -7.26 7.96 17.18
CA ILE A 166 -8.67 7.62 17.01
C ILE A 166 -8.88 6.71 15.80
N ILE A 167 -8.28 7.01 14.66
CA ILE A 167 -8.41 6.16 13.46
C ILE A 167 -7.89 4.75 13.74
N VAL A 168 -6.70 4.63 14.29
CA VAL A 168 -6.02 3.35 14.49
C VAL A 168 -6.66 2.54 15.61
N ASN A 169 -6.91 3.17 16.78
CA ASN A 169 -7.28 2.44 17.99
C ASN A 169 -8.80 2.32 18.19
N LYS A 170 -9.61 3.20 17.55
CA LYS A 170 -11.06 3.22 17.74
C LYS A 170 -11.85 2.87 16.49
N VAL A 171 -11.36 3.27 15.30
CA VAL A 171 -12.06 2.97 14.05
C VAL A 171 -11.61 1.64 13.46
N LYS A 172 -10.31 1.44 13.25
CA LYS A 172 -9.78 0.17 12.72
C LYS A 172 -9.61 -0.90 13.80
N ALA A 173 -8.88 -0.62 14.84
CA ALA A 173 -8.60 -1.51 15.98
C ALA A 173 -8.08 -2.91 15.58
N GLN A 174 -7.28 -3.00 14.54
CA GLN A 174 -6.76 -4.26 13.96
C GLN A 174 -5.24 -4.45 14.19
N GLY A 175 -4.57 -3.50 14.85
CA GLY A 175 -3.13 -3.56 15.12
C GLY A 175 -2.29 -2.69 14.20
N ASP A 176 -2.93 -1.91 13.32
CA ASP A 176 -2.25 -0.89 12.52
C ASP A 176 -1.53 0.13 13.41
N MET A 177 -0.53 0.81 12.89
CA MET A 177 0.22 1.82 13.63
C MET A 177 -0.04 3.23 13.09
N PRO A 178 -0.17 4.27 13.95
CA PRO A 178 -0.28 5.64 13.49
C PRO A 178 0.92 6.02 12.61
N ALA A 179 0.65 6.62 11.44
CA ALA A 179 1.69 7.05 10.51
C ALA A 179 1.97 8.55 10.62
N TYR A 180 3.25 8.88 10.75
CA TYR A 180 3.76 10.25 10.81
C TYR A 180 4.70 10.58 9.65
N GLY A 181 5.04 9.61 8.83
CA GLY A 181 5.80 9.71 7.58
C GLY A 181 5.17 8.84 6.49
N TYR A 182 5.73 8.89 5.31
CA TYR A 182 5.23 8.15 4.16
C TYR A 182 5.78 6.72 4.10
N THR A 183 7.09 6.56 4.32
CA THR A 183 7.75 5.24 4.34
C THR A 183 7.41 4.49 5.63
N PRO A 184 6.87 3.24 5.56
CA PRO A 184 6.57 2.47 6.77
C PRO A 184 7.82 2.10 7.59
N PRO A 185 7.67 1.88 8.92
CA PRO A 185 8.69 1.18 9.70
C PRO A 185 8.86 -0.22 9.11
N TYR A 186 9.95 -0.89 9.35
CA TYR A 186 10.33 -2.17 8.75
C TYR A 186 10.75 -2.12 7.28
N THR A 187 10.71 -0.97 6.61
CA THR A 187 11.33 -0.80 5.30
C THR A 187 12.84 -0.83 5.48
N ASP A 188 13.48 -1.75 4.76
CA ASP A 188 14.92 -1.94 4.80
C ASP A 188 15.66 -0.70 4.29
N GLY A 189 16.63 -0.19 5.06
CA GLY A 189 17.31 1.07 4.77
C GLY A 189 16.55 2.35 5.20
N ALA A 190 15.34 2.24 5.76
CA ALA A 190 14.64 3.39 6.32
C ALA A 190 15.08 3.65 7.76
N LYS A 191 15.26 4.93 8.09
CA LYS A 191 15.36 5.40 9.47
C LYS A 191 14.17 6.32 9.73
N LEU A 192 13.25 5.86 10.57
CA LEU A 192 12.11 6.68 10.95
C LEU A 192 12.60 7.93 11.69
N THR A 193 12.38 9.07 11.08
CA THR A 193 12.48 10.37 11.73
C THR A 193 11.08 10.85 12.01
N GLN A 194 10.81 11.07 13.28
CA GLN A 194 9.53 11.63 13.67
C GLN A 194 9.56 13.13 13.43
N PRO A 195 8.50 13.72 12.85
CA PRO A 195 8.40 15.16 12.69
C PRO A 195 8.33 15.87 14.05
N GLU A 196 8.67 17.16 14.09
CA GLU A 196 8.65 17.95 15.32
C GLU A 196 7.30 17.86 16.07
N TRP A 197 6.19 17.88 15.33
CA TRP A 197 4.84 17.84 15.88
C TRP A 197 4.42 16.43 16.39
N PHE A 198 5.24 15.41 16.23
CA PHE A 198 4.98 14.07 16.74
C PHE A 198 4.76 14.07 18.27
N GLY A 199 5.62 14.77 19.01
CA GLY A 199 5.52 14.86 20.47
C GLY A 199 4.42 15.79 21.00
N TRP A 200 3.66 16.45 20.12
CA TRP A 200 2.56 17.34 20.56
C TRP A 200 1.31 16.55 20.89
N SER A 201 0.55 17.03 21.90
CA SER A 201 -0.80 16.50 22.12
C SER A 201 -1.71 16.82 20.92
N GLN A 202 -2.79 16.09 20.75
CA GLN A 202 -3.74 16.38 19.67
C GLN A 202 -4.38 17.78 19.83
N GLU A 203 -4.60 18.23 21.06
CA GLU A 203 -5.10 19.57 21.36
C GLU A 203 -4.13 20.64 20.81
N LYS A 204 -2.84 20.52 21.10
CA LYS A 204 -1.81 21.44 20.57
C LYS A 204 -1.77 21.40 19.03
N ARG A 205 -1.86 20.22 18.42
CA ARG A 205 -1.93 20.09 16.95
C ARG A 205 -3.14 20.82 16.39
N ASN A 206 -4.30 20.68 17.05
CA ASN A 206 -5.54 21.34 16.64
C ASN A 206 -5.48 22.87 16.77
N GLU A 207 -4.86 23.38 17.82
CA GLU A 207 -4.66 24.81 18.03
C GLU A 207 -3.77 25.40 16.90
N GLU A 208 -2.63 24.79 16.62
CA GLU A 208 -1.76 25.23 15.54
C GLU A 208 -2.44 25.12 14.17
N ALA A 209 -3.19 24.04 13.91
CA ALA A 209 -3.95 23.89 12.68
C ALA A 209 -5.00 24.99 12.48
N LYS A 210 -5.74 25.35 13.53
CA LYS A 210 -6.70 26.45 13.48
C LYS A 210 -6.05 27.79 13.22
N LYS A 211 -4.89 28.04 13.82
CA LYS A 211 -4.09 29.25 13.59
C LYS A 211 -3.67 29.34 12.11
N LEU A 212 -3.11 28.26 11.55
CA LEU A 212 -2.71 28.20 10.15
C LEU A 212 -3.89 28.41 9.19
N LEU A 213 -5.07 27.85 9.49
CA LEU A 213 -6.28 28.09 8.72
C LEU A 213 -6.73 29.54 8.78
N ALA A 214 -6.69 30.16 9.96
CA ALA A 214 -7.04 31.57 10.13
C ALA A 214 -6.09 32.49 9.35
N GLU A 215 -4.78 32.22 9.38
CA GLU A 215 -3.75 32.93 8.59
C GLU A 215 -3.96 32.75 7.08
N ALA A 216 -4.54 31.62 6.65
CA ALA A 216 -4.93 31.35 5.27
C ALA A 216 -6.32 31.91 4.89
N GLY A 217 -7.00 32.60 5.81
CA GLY A 217 -8.30 33.25 5.58
C GLY A 217 -9.53 32.39 5.88
N TYR A 218 -9.36 31.28 6.62
CA TYR A 218 -10.45 30.37 7.01
C TYR A 218 -10.68 30.45 8.52
N THR A 219 -11.87 30.91 8.92
CA THR A 219 -12.26 31.12 10.31
C THR A 219 -13.58 30.40 10.61
N ALA A 220 -14.07 30.50 11.85
CA ALA A 220 -15.35 29.92 12.23
C ALA A 220 -16.50 30.48 11.40
N ASP A 221 -16.47 31.78 11.02
CA ASP A 221 -17.49 32.43 10.20
C ASP A 221 -17.32 32.13 8.70
N LYS A 222 -16.14 31.75 8.28
CA LYS A 222 -15.79 31.38 6.89
C LYS A 222 -15.00 30.07 6.86
N PRO A 223 -15.62 28.94 7.18
CA PRO A 223 -14.92 27.67 7.29
C PRO A 223 -14.49 27.14 5.91
N LEU A 224 -13.35 26.48 5.88
CA LEU A 224 -12.90 25.72 4.70
C LEU A 224 -13.88 24.56 4.45
N THR A 225 -14.29 24.39 3.20
CA THR A 225 -15.06 23.23 2.75
C THR A 225 -14.26 22.47 1.69
N ILE A 226 -14.11 21.17 1.87
CA ILE A 226 -13.35 20.28 0.98
C ILE A 226 -14.21 19.10 0.52
N ASN A 227 -13.89 18.56 -0.65
CA ASN A 227 -14.42 17.28 -1.12
C ASN A 227 -13.39 16.18 -0.78
N LEU A 228 -13.82 15.14 -0.04
CA LEU A 228 -13.01 13.96 0.23
C LEU A 228 -13.46 12.83 -0.68
N LEU A 229 -12.63 12.54 -1.67
CA LEU A 229 -12.82 11.47 -2.63
C LEU A 229 -12.33 10.13 -2.06
N TYR A 230 -13.14 9.07 -2.21
CA TYR A 230 -12.75 7.70 -1.87
C TYR A 230 -13.36 6.69 -2.84
N ASN A 231 -12.68 5.58 -3.08
CA ASN A 231 -13.21 4.48 -3.88
C ASN A 231 -14.20 3.64 -3.08
N THR A 232 -15.15 3.03 -3.79
CA THR A 232 -16.19 2.17 -3.19
C THR A 232 -15.57 1.02 -2.40
N SER A 233 -15.77 1.06 -1.09
CA SER A 233 -15.36 0.06 -0.11
C SER A 233 -15.99 0.42 1.24
N ASP A 234 -16.47 -0.57 1.98
CA ASP A 234 -17.06 -0.35 3.31
C ASP A 234 -16.03 0.21 4.29
N LEU A 235 -14.80 -0.30 4.25
CA LEU A 235 -13.70 0.21 5.06
C LEU A 235 -13.39 1.68 4.72
N HIS A 236 -13.21 2.00 3.43
CA HIS A 236 -12.87 3.37 3.03
C HIS A 236 -13.99 4.37 3.33
N LYS A 237 -15.25 3.95 3.22
CA LYS A 237 -16.41 4.76 3.63
C LYS A 237 -16.35 5.08 5.14
N LYS A 238 -16.10 4.09 6.00
CA LYS A 238 -15.98 4.29 7.45
C LYS A 238 -14.83 5.22 7.80
N LEU A 239 -13.67 5.03 7.17
CA LEU A 239 -12.50 5.90 7.36
C LEU A 239 -12.76 7.33 6.88
N ALA A 240 -13.44 7.52 5.74
CA ALA A 240 -13.80 8.83 5.24
C ALA A 240 -14.79 9.57 6.16
N ILE A 241 -15.77 8.85 6.71
CA ILE A 241 -16.71 9.40 7.71
C ILE A 241 -15.95 9.81 8.98
N ALA A 242 -15.05 8.97 9.48
CA ALA A 242 -14.25 9.28 10.66
C ALA A 242 -13.34 10.49 10.41
N ALA A 243 -12.63 10.55 9.29
CA ALA A 243 -11.79 11.68 8.93
C ALA A 243 -12.57 12.99 8.80
N SER A 244 -13.75 12.94 8.16
CA SER A 244 -14.67 14.09 8.06
C SER A 244 -15.08 14.61 9.43
N SER A 245 -15.46 13.71 10.33
CA SER A 245 -15.84 14.04 11.71
C SER A 245 -14.68 14.65 12.49
N LEU A 246 -13.47 14.09 12.35
CA LEU A 246 -12.27 14.58 13.02
C LEU A 246 -11.89 15.99 12.54
N TRP A 247 -11.82 16.21 11.23
CA TRP A 247 -11.53 17.54 10.68
C TRP A 247 -12.57 18.58 11.09
N LYS A 248 -13.85 18.19 11.10
CA LYS A 248 -14.91 19.08 11.56
C LYS A 248 -14.76 19.44 13.05
N LYS A 249 -14.59 18.43 13.90
CA LYS A 249 -14.46 18.59 15.35
C LYS A 249 -13.19 19.34 15.74
N ASN A 250 -12.05 18.92 15.17
CA ASN A 250 -10.74 19.37 15.60
C ASN A 250 -10.38 20.76 15.07
N ILE A 251 -10.73 21.06 13.81
CA ILE A 251 -10.25 22.25 13.12
C ILE A 251 -11.33 23.01 12.34
N GLY A 252 -12.60 22.63 12.47
CA GLY A 252 -13.73 23.35 11.88
C GLY A 252 -13.91 23.19 10.37
N VAL A 253 -13.17 22.30 9.72
CA VAL A 253 -13.25 22.05 8.27
C VAL A 253 -14.50 21.26 7.93
N ASN A 254 -15.28 21.73 6.96
CA ASN A 254 -16.42 21.00 6.42
C ASN A 254 -15.98 20.04 5.33
N VAL A 255 -16.43 18.80 5.37
CA VAL A 255 -16.07 17.77 4.40
C VAL A 255 -17.30 17.22 3.70
N LYS A 256 -17.29 17.24 2.38
CA LYS A 256 -18.26 16.56 1.53
C LYS A 256 -17.63 15.25 1.05
N LEU A 257 -18.28 14.12 1.33
CA LEU A 257 -17.81 12.80 0.92
C LEU A 257 -18.21 12.52 -0.53
N VAL A 258 -17.25 12.13 -1.36
CA VAL A 258 -17.44 11.79 -2.77
C VAL A 258 -16.99 10.34 -2.99
N ASN A 259 -17.92 9.48 -3.40
CA ASN A 259 -17.64 8.09 -3.69
C ASN A 259 -17.57 7.84 -5.19
N GLN A 260 -16.58 7.07 -5.64
CA GLN A 260 -16.45 6.63 -7.02
C GLN A 260 -16.09 5.14 -7.10
N GLU A 261 -16.50 4.50 -8.19
CA GLU A 261 -16.00 3.17 -8.56
C GLU A 261 -14.48 3.23 -8.82
N TRP A 262 -13.79 2.10 -8.64
CA TRP A 262 -12.33 2.05 -8.61
C TRP A 262 -11.65 2.65 -9.85
N LYS A 263 -12.09 2.29 -11.06
CA LYS A 263 -11.49 2.79 -12.31
C LYS A 263 -11.69 4.30 -12.45
N THR A 264 -12.91 4.79 -12.25
CA THR A 264 -13.23 6.22 -12.28
C THR A 264 -12.45 6.99 -11.21
N PHE A 265 -12.29 6.40 -10.02
CA PHE A 265 -11.52 6.98 -8.95
C PHE A 265 -10.04 7.15 -9.33
N LEU A 266 -9.43 6.15 -9.95
CA LEU A 266 -8.05 6.25 -10.44
C LEU A 266 -7.90 7.34 -11.51
N ASP A 267 -8.81 7.38 -12.48
CA ASP A 267 -8.80 8.40 -13.55
C ASP A 267 -8.91 9.81 -12.96
N THR A 268 -9.81 10.02 -11.98
CA THR A 268 -10.00 11.31 -11.29
C THR A 268 -8.73 11.75 -10.56
N ARG A 269 -8.01 10.82 -9.90
CA ARG A 269 -6.73 11.10 -9.23
C ARG A 269 -5.65 11.48 -10.24
N HIS A 270 -5.47 10.70 -11.30
CA HIS A 270 -4.47 10.98 -12.34
C HIS A 270 -4.71 12.31 -13.06
N GLN A 271 -5.98 12.67 -13.30
CA GLN A 271 -6.35 13.95 -13.91
C GLN A 271 -6.24 15.14 -12.94
N GLY A 272 -6.08 14.92 -11.63
CA GLY A 272 -6.02 15.99 -10.64
C GLY A 272 -7.33 16.73 -10.45
N THR A 273 -8.48 16.09 -10.72
CA THR A 273 -9.80 16.71 -10.59
C THR A 273 -10.46 16.46 -9.23
N PHE A 274 -9.66 16.43 -8.17
CA PHE A 274 -10.09 16.23 -6.79
C PHE A 274 -9.48 17.31 -5.86
N ASP A 275 -9.99 17.41 -4.64
CA ASP A 275 -9.45 18.26 -3.56
C ASP A 275 -8.51 17.44 -2.66
N VAL A 276 -9.11 16.51 -1.95
CA VAL A 276 -8.44 15.53 -1.09
C VAL A 276 -8.96 14.15 -1.48
N ALA A 277 -8.09 13.19 -1.65
CA ALA A 277 -8.48 11.82 -1.99
C ALA A 277 -7.86 10.81 -1.01
N ARG A 278 -8.60 9.75 -0.75
CA ARG A 278 -8.02 8.57 -0.09
C ARG A 278 -6.92 7.99 -0.97
N ALA A 279 -5.82 7.61 -0.36
CA ALA A 279 -4.75 6.91 -1.05
C ALA A 279 -4.15 5.81 -0.17
N GLY A 280 -3.43 4.92 -0.78
CA GLY A 280 -2.61 3.94 -0.13
C GLY A 280 -1.53 3.49 -1.10
N TRP A 281 -0.36 3.23 -0.58
CA TRP A 281 0.75 2.69 -1.35
C TRP A 281 1.39 1.54 -0.60
N CYS A 282 1.62 0.44 -1.31
CA CYS A 282 2.34 -0.72 -0.80
C CYS A 282 3.66 -0.85 -1.55
N ALA A 283 4.71 -1.25 -0.84
CA ALA A 283 6.03 -1.37 -1.43
C ALA A 283 6.08 -2.46 -2.50
N ASP A 284 6.59 -2.13 -3.67
CA ASP A 284 6.90 -3.10 -4.73
C ASP A 284 8.17 -3.91 -4.41
N TYR A 285 9.05 -3.34 -3.61
CA TYR A 285 10.28 -3.95 -3.10
C TYR A 285 10.66 -3.29 -1.76
N ASN A 286 11.39 -4.01 -0.91
CA ASN A 286 11.71 -3.57 0.44
C ASN A 286 12.86 -2.54 0.46
N GLU A 287 12.53 -1.28 0.12
CA GLU A 287 13.46 -0.15 0.09
C GLU A 287 12.67 1.19 0.05
N PRO A 288 13.16 2.29 0.67
CA PRO A 288 12.42 3.56 0.75
C PRO A 288 12.03 4.17 -0.59
N THR A 289 12.81 3.97 -1.64
CA THR A 289 12.49 4.48 -2.99
C THR A 289 11.21 3.89 -3.55
N SER A 290 10.76 2.73 -3.08
CA SER A 290 9.44 2.19 -3.45
C SER A 290 8.30 3.13 -3.07
N PHE A 291 8.49 3.96 -2.04
CA PHE A 291 7.57 5.02 -1.62
C PHE A 291 7.99 6.37 -2.20
N LEU A 292 9.21 6.81 -1.92
CA LEU A 292 9.67 8.17 -2.18
C LEU A 292 9.68 8.52 -3.68
N ASN A 293 10.01 7.57 -4.56
CA ASN A 293 9.99 7.81 -6.01
C ASN A 293 8.58 8.10 -6.55
N THR A 294 7.51 7.67 -5.86
CA THR A 294 6.14 8.02 -6.24
C THR A 294 5.85 9.51 -6.09
N MET A 295 6.63 10.22 -5.27
CA MET A 295 6.45 11.65 -4.97
C MET A 295 7.37 12.56 -5.79
N LEU A 296 8.24 12.02 -6.66
CA LEU A 296 9.04 12.83 -7.57
C LEU A 296 8.15 13.68 -8.49
N SER A 297 8.56 14.92 -8.76
CA SER A 297 7.77 15.87 -9.56
C SER A 297 7.42 15.36 -10.96
N ASN A 298 8.22 14.45 -11.52
CA ASN A 298 8.04 13.82 -12.83
C ASN A 298 7.49 12.39 -12.77
N SER A 299 7.17 11.87 -11.58
CA SER A 299 6.62 10.51 -11.44
C SER A 299 5.16 10.46 -11.92
N SER A 300 4.83 9.47 -12.75
CA SER A 300 3.45 9.18 -13.15
C SER A 300 2.57 8.71 -11.96
N MET A 301 3.19 8.26 -10.87
CA MET A 301 2.49 7.86 -9.64
C MET A 301 2.20 9.04 -8.71
N ASN A 302 2.73 10.24 -8.99
CA ASN A 302 2.52 11.44 -8.18
C ASN A 302 1.14 12.06 -8.43
N THR A 303 0.09 11.35 -8.00
CA THR A 303 -1.30 11.82 -8.14
C THR A 303 -1.66 12.96 -7.18
N ALA A 304 -0.85 13.21 -6.15
CA ALA A 304 -0.95 14.42 -5.32
C ALA A 304 -0.52 15.70 -6.05
N HIS A 305 0.05 15.58 -7.25
CA HIS A 305 0.62 16.69 -8.03
C HIS A 305 1.62 17.54 -7.23
N TYR A 306 2.33 16.88 -6.30
CA TYR A 306 3.39 17.51 -5.52
C TYR A 306 4.57 17.87 -6.42
N LYS A 307 5.10 19.07 -6.26
CA LYS A 307 6.27 19.58 -6.99
C LYS A 307 7.23 20.25 -6.01
N SER A 308 8.42 19.68 -5.87
CA SER A 308 9.45 20.22 -4.97
C SER A 308 10.84 19.95 -5.55
N PRO A 309 11.49 20.97 -6.14
CA PRO A 309 12.88 20.82 -6.61
C PRO A 309 13.84 20.39 -5.50
N ALA A 310 13.56 20.79 -4.26
CA ALA A 310 14.37 20.37 -3.10
C ALA A 310 14.24 18.86 -2.84
N PHE A 311 13.02 18.32 -2.88
CA PHE A 311 12.80 16.88 -2.75
C PHE A 311 13.43 16.11 -3.92
N ASP A 312 13.20 16.54 -5.15
CA ASP A 312 13.77 15.92 -6.34
C ASP A 312 15.30 15.87 -6.31
N SER A 313 15.94 16.96 -5.85
CA SER A 313 17.40 17.03 -5.69
C SER A 313 17.90 16.04 -4.64
N ILE A 314 17.24 15.94 -3.49
CA ILE A 314 17.59 14.98 -2.43
C ILE A 314 17.50 13.55 -2.99
N MET A 315 16.43 13.22 -3.72
CA MET A 315 16.24 11.90 -4.31
C MET A 315 17.30 11.59 -5.38
N ALA A 316 17.69 12.56 -6.20
CA ALA A 316 18.78 12.39 -7.17
C ALA A 316 20.13 12.11 -6.51
N GLU A 317 20.39 12.68 -5.31
CA GLU A 317 21.60 12.40 -4.55
C GLU A 317 21.63 10.96 -4.01
N THR A 318 20.48 10.33 -3.74
CA THR A 318 20.42 8.95 -3.25
C THR A 318 21.03 7.94 -4.24
N LEU A 319 20.94 8.22 -5.54
CA LEU A 319 21.53 7.39 -6.58
C LEU A 319 23.07 7.49 -6.64
N LYS A 320 23.64 8.60 -6.15
CA LYS A 320 25.07 8.87 -6.10
C LYS A 320 25.74 8.38 -4.81
N ALA A 321 24.94 8.10 -3.79
CA ALA A 321 25.44 7.66 -2.49
C ALA A 321 26.09 6.28 -2.60
N THR A 322 27.34 6.17 -2.18
CA THR A 322 28.15 4.96 -2.33
C THR A 322 27.94 3.94 -1.20
N ASP A 323 27.43 4.38 -0.07
CA ASP A 323 27.15 3.52 1.07
C ASP A 323 25.71 3.68 1.58
N GLU A 324 25.25 2.68 2.34
CA GLU A 324 23.89 2.60 2.85
C GLU A 324 23.57 3.69 3.88
N ALA A 325 24.54 4.07 4.71
CA ALA A 325 24.32 5.08 5.74
C ALA A 325 24.08 6.47 5.13
N GLN A 326 24.79 6.81 4.07
CA GLN A 326 24.57 8.04 3.31
C GLN A 326 23.18 8.02 2.64
N ARG A 327 22.78 6.90 2.03
CA ARG A 327 21.44 6.78 1.45
C ARG A 327 20.35 6.92 2.49
N THR A 328 20.47 6.22 3.62
CA THR A 328 19.52 6.32 4.73
C THR A 328 19.37 7.76 5.23
N ALA A 329 20.49 8.51 5.34
CA ALA A 329 20.45 9.92 5.73
C ALA A 329 19.72 10.79 4.69
N LEU A 330 19.89 10.50 3.41
CA LEU A 330 19.19 11.21 2.32
C LEU A 330 17.69 10.86 2.30
N TYR A 331 17.29 9.60 2.49
CA TYR A 331 15.88 9.22 2.62
C TYR A 331 15.22 9.90 3.82
N THR A 332 15.94 10.01 4.94
CA THR A 332 15.50 10.79 6.09
C THR A 332 15.22 12.24 5.74
N LYS A 333 16.12 12.89 4.99
CA LYS A 333 15.92 14.27 4.52
C LYS A 333 14.74 14.39 3.55
N ALA A 334 14.55 13.40 2.68
CA ALA A 334 13.41 13.37 1.76
C ALA A 334 12.07 13.28 2.51
N GLU A 335 11.97 12.42 3.52
CA GLU A 335 10.78 12.33 4.40
C GLU A 335 10.55 13.66 5.15
N GLN A 336 11.60 14.29 5.67
CA GLN A 336 11.51 15.60 6.32
C GLN A 336 11.02 16.69 5.36
N GLN A 337 11.44 16.64 4.08
CA GLN A 337 10.97 17.59 3.08
C GLN A 337 9.49 17.37 2.74
N LEU A 338 9.03 16.11 2.61
CA LEU A 338 7.60 15.77 2.43
C LEU A 338 6.76 16.28 3.61
N ASP A 339 7.25 16.09 4.83
CA ASP A 339 6.56 16.59 6.04
C ASP A 339 6.51 18.11 6.07
N LYS A 340 7.61 18.78 5.80
CA LYS A 340 7.71 20.27 5.75
C LYS A 340 6.74 20.84 4.73
N ASP A 341 6.66 20.25 3.54
CA ASP A 341 5.76 20.68 2.47
C ASP A 341 4.32 20.20 2.68
N SER A 342 4.09 19.34 3.67
CA SER A 342 2.79 18.71 3.93
C SER A 342 2.17 18.15 2.65
N ALA A 343 2.97 17.43 1.85
CA ALA A 343 2.59 16.93 0.54
C ALA A 343 1.40 15.97 0.61
N ILE A 344 1.32 15.18 1.69
CA ILE A 344 0.27 14.23 1.99
C ILE A 344 -0.09 14.28 3.49
N VAL A 345 -1.17 13.61 3.86
CA VAL A 345 -1.57 13.36 5.26
C VAL A 345 -1.41 11.87 5.55
N PRO A 346 -0.26 11.39 6.03
CA PRO A 346 -0.12 10.00 6.48
C PRO A 346 -1.09 9.73 7.63
N VAL A 347 -1.75 8.57 7.61
CA VAL A 347 -2.76 8.22 8.61
C VAL A 347 -2.35 6.99 9.42
N TYR A 348 -2.07 5.86 8.75
CA TYR A 348 -1.58 4.67 9.42
C TYR A 348 -0.73 3.79 8.50
N TYR A 349 0.16 3.02 9.12
CA TYR A 349 0.85 1.91 8.47
C TYR A 349 0.03 0.65 8.65
N TYR A 350 -0.15 -0.07 7.54
CA TYR A 350 -0.98 -1.27 7.52
C TYR A 350 -0.35 -2.43 8.29
N VAL A 351 -1.21 -3.28 8.80
CA VAL A 351 -0.91 -4.68 9.07
C VAL A 351 -1.76 -5.57 8.19
N ASN A 352 -1.28 -6.77 7.90
CA ASN A 352 -2.05 -7.83 7.29
C ASN A 352 -2.79 -8.61 8.39
N ALA A 353 -4.09 -8.41 8.50
CA ALA A 353 -4.94 -9.19 9.39
C ALA A 353 -5.60 -10.31 8.57
N ARG A 354 -5.22 -11.56 8.83
CA ARG A 354 -5.59 -12.73 8.03
C ARG A 354 -6.04 -13.90 8.90
N LEU A 355 -6.97 -14.69 8.39
CA LEU A 355 -7.34 -15.97 8.97
C LEU A 355 -6.59 -17.09 8.23
N VAL A 356 -5.97 -17.99 8.99
CA VAL A 356 -5.26 -19.15 8.45
C VAL A 356 -5.64 -20.37 9.28
N LYS A 357 -6.14 -21.43 8.61
CA LYS A 357 -6.55 -22.66 9.27
C LYS A 357 -5.38 -23.38 9.94
N PRO A 358 -5.59 -24.02 11.10
CA PRO A 358 -4.50 -24.69 11.84
C PRO A 358 -3.81 -25.80 11.06
N TRP A 359 -4.47 -26.37 10.05
CA TRP A 359 -3.90 -27.39 9.20
C TRP A 359 -3.05 -26.84 8.04
N VAL A 360 -3.01 -25.51 7.82
CA VAL A 360 -2.11 -24.88 6.86
C VAL A 360 -0.75 -24.69 7.48
N GLY A 361 0.19 -25.54 7.11
CA GLY A 361 1.59 -25.42 7.51
C GLY A 361 2.40 -24.60 6.51
N GLY A 362 3.54 -24.04 6.99
CA GLY A 362 4.46 -23.26 6.13
C GLY A 362 4.06 -21.79 5.93
N TYR A 363 2.90 -21.35 6.39
CA TYR A 363 2.59 -19.92 6.51
C TYR A 363 3.43 -19.29 7.62
N THR A 364 4.11 -18.18 7.34
CA THR A 364 4.98 -17.51 8.30
C THR A 364 4.54 -16.09 8.65
N GLY A 365 3.84 -15.40 7.76
CA GLY A 365 3.48 -13.98 7.91
C GLY A 365 4.66 -13.01 8.02
N LYS A 366 5.90 -13.50 7.81
CA LYS A 366 7.12 -12.72 8.09
C LYS A 366 7.59 -11.84 6.94
N ASP A 367 7.08 -12.04 5.72
CA ASP A 367 7.44 -11.20 4.59
C ASP A 367 6.59 -9.93 4.61
N PRO A 368 7.20 -8.76 4.86
CA PRO A 368 6.44 -7.52 4.96
C PRO A 368 5.96 -7.00 3.59
N LEU A 369 6.39 -7.60 2.48
CA LEU A 369 5.81 -7.40 1.15
C LEU A 369 4.59 -8.29 0.88
N ASP A 370 4.20 -9.13 1.86
CA ASP A 370 3.12 -10.12 1.77
C ASP A 370 3.31 -11.16 0.65
N ASN A 371 4.55 -11.47 0.29
CA ASN A 371 4.84 -12.54 -0.65
C ASN A 371 4.63 -13.91 0.02
N THR A 372 3.40 -14.40 -0.06
CA THR A 372 3.02 -15.68 0.51
C THR A 372 3.08 -16.77 -0.57
N TYR A 373 4.14 -17.58 -0.53
CA TYR A 373 4.39 -18.60 -1.57
C TYR A 373 3.79 -19.94 -1.21
N THR A 374 2.71 -20.35 -1.87
CA THR A 374 2.05 -21.66 -1.69
C THR A 374 2.99 -22.84 -1.92
N ARG A 375 4.03 -22.70 -2.76
CA ARG A 375 5.08 -23.72 -2.94
C ARG A 375 5.80 -24.14 -1.66
N ASN A 376 5.77 -23.26 -0.63
CA ASN A 376 6.38 -23.50 0.68
C ASN A 376 5.39 -23.99 1.73
N MET A 377 4.11 -24.08 1.37
CA MET A 377 3.03 -24.51 2.25
C MET A 377 2.72 -25.98 2.12
N TYR A 378 2.04 -26.52 3.12
CA TYR A 378 1.54 -27.89 3.14
C TYR A 378 0.28 -27.99 3.98
N ILE A 379 -0.51 -29.03 3.76
CA ILE A 379 -1.70 -29.30 4.55
C ILE A 379 -1.39 -30.44 5.52
N VAL A 380 -1.56 -30.19 6.80
CA VAL A 380 -1.48 -31.21 7.85
C VAL A 380 -2.81 -31.99 7.85
N LYS A 381 -2.72 -33.30 8.04
CA LYS A 381 -3.92 -34.14 8.14
C LYS A 381 -4.79 -33.67 9.31
N HIS A 382 -6.06 -33.44 9.08
CA HIS A 382 -7.05 -32.96 10.04
C HIS A 382 -8.37 -33.72 9.93
#